data_7e11ee7ff3e0dfb8639608b927368455
#
_entry.id   7e11ee7ff3e0dfb8639608b927368455
#
_cell.length_a   1.000
_cell.length_b   1.000
_cell.length_c   1.000
_cell.angle_alpha   90.00
_cell.angle_beta   90.00
_cell.angle_gamma   90.00
#
_symmetry.space_group_name_H-M   'P 1'
#
loop_
_entity.id
_entity.type
_entity.pdbx_description
1 polymer ?
#
loop_
_entity_poly.entity_id
_entity_poly.type
_entity_poly.pdbx_seq_one_letter_code
_entity_poly.pdbx_strand_id
1 'polypeptide(L)'
;HNDLESLERLLLHCRSEHPDTRLLVITESLFSMEGTSPRAHELATLCERHNASLLLDEAHALGVLGEGGRGLGFGERRVTMLSGTFGKAFGSGGAFLACNGELGEKLLQESGAFRYTTALAPPLAAAALAALELMRNNPDWGQTLVQRSNTWRDRLVEAGWARPTGGGPIVPLLVGEDQRCLNLQRHLELSGLFTAAIRPPTVPEGSARLRLVLHRLLPDE
;
A
#
# COMPACT_ATOMS: atom_id res chain seq x y z
N HIS A 1 -2.42 -1.04 -14.79
CA HIS A 1 -1.86 -0.94 -13.45
C HIS A 1 -0.55 -0.13 -13.48
N ASN A 2 -0.44 0.93 -12.69
CA ASN A 2 0.69 1.88 -12.69
C ASN A 2 1.05 2.46 -14.07
N ASP A 3 0.03 2.71 -14.89
CA ASP A 3 0.15 3.22 -16.26
C ASP A 3 -0.30 4.69 -16.30
N LEU A 4 0.67 5.59 -16.27
CA LEU A 4 0.42 7.04 -16.27
C LEU A 4 -0.14 7.53 -17.61
N GLU A 5 0.24 6.91 -18.74
CA GLU A 5 -0.27 7.28 -20.06
C GLU A 5 -1.77 6.93 -20.17
N SER A 6 -2.15 5.75 -19.66
CA SER A 6 -3.55 5.35 -19.60
C SER A 6 -4.37 6.27 -18.69
N LEU A 7 -3.80 6.66 -17.55
CA LEU A 7 -4.44 7.62 -16.65
C LEU A 7 -4.60 8.99 -17.32
N GLU A 8 -3.57 9.49 -18.01
CA GLU A 8 -3.64 10.78 -18.71
C GLU A 8 -4.73 10.78 -19.78
N ARG A 9 -4.83 9.71 -20.58
CA ARG A 9 -5.92 9.56 -21.56
C ARG A 9 -7.31 9.61 -20.91
N LEU A 10 -7.49 8.94 -19.77
CA LEU A 10 -8.73 8.97 -19.00
C LEU A 10 -9.05 10.37 -18.47
N LEU A 11 -8.09 11.07 -17.91
CA LEU A 11 -8.26 12.43 -17.39
C LEU A 11 -8.64 13.40 -18.51
N LEU A 12 -7.97 13.32 -19.67
CA LEU A 12 -8.30 14.11 -20.87
C LEU A 12 -9.71 13.81 -21.36
N HIS A 13 -10.09 12.54 -21.46
CA HIS A 13 -11.43 12.15 -21.88
C HIS A 13 -12.49 12.67 -20.90
N CYS A 14 -12.34 12.46 -19.61
CA CYS A 14 -13.28 12.97 -18.60
C CYS A 14 -13.40 14.50 -18.66
N ARG A 15 -12.29 15.19 -18.88
CA ARG A 15 -12.30 16.66 -18.97
C ARG A 15 -12.95 17.17 -20.25
N SER A 16 -12.85 16.45 -21.38
CA SER A 16 -13.51 16.80 -22.63
C SER A 16 -15.02 16.61 -22.57
N GLU A 17 -15.47 15.50 -21.97
CA GLU A 17 -16.92 15.19 -21.85
C GLU A 17 -17.60 16.01 -20.72
N HIS A 18 -16.84 16.32 -19.64
CA HIS A 18 -17.36 16.95 -18.44
C HIS A 18 -16.39 18.03 -17.92
N PRO A 19 -16.30 19.21 -18.58
CA PRO A 19 -15.28 20.23 -18.29
C PRO A 19 -15.26 20.71 -16.84
N ASP A 20 -16.43 20.85 -16.21
CA ASP A 20 -16.59 21.41 -14.86
C ASP A 20 -16.63 20.36 -13.75
N THR A 21 -16.56 19.06 -14.11
CA THR A 21 -16.60 17.98 -13.13
C THR A 21 -15.33 17.90 -12.30
N ARG A 22 -15.48 17.73 -10.99
CA ARG A 22 -14.34 17.44 -10.11
C ARG A 22 -13.82 16.04 -10.37
N LEU A 23 -12.52 15.93 -10.61
CA LEU A 23 -11.83 14.66 -10.81
C LEU A 23 -11.07 14.28 -9.55
N LEU A 24 -11.20 13.03 -9.15
CA LEU A 24 -10.44 12.44 -8.03
C LEU A 24 -9.76 11.17 -8.50
N VAL A 25 -8.45 11.18 -8.44
CA VAL A 25 -7.61 9.99 -8.65
C VAL A 25 -7.35 9.33 -7.30
N ILE A 26 -7.59 8.03 -7.20
CA ILE A 26 -7.36 7.24 -5.98
C ILE A 26 -6.41 6.11 -6.33
N THR A 27 -5.33 5.96 -5.54
CA THR A 27 -4.35 4.89 -5.72
C THR A 27 -3.66 4.54 -4.41
N GLU A 28 -3.00 3.38 -4.36
CA GLU A 28 -2.15 2.96 -3.24
C GLU A 28 -0.69 3.33 -3.51
N SER A 29 0.06 3.69 -2.46
CA SER A 29 1.52 3.84 -2.51
C SER A 29 2.25 2.50 -2.59
N LEU A 30 1.65 1.45 -2.02
CA LEU A 30 2.13 0.06 -2.11
C LEU A 30 0.93 -0.86 -2.30
N PHE A 31 0.80 -1.42 -3.49
CA PHE A 31 -0.33 -2.30 -3.81
C PHE A 31 -0.25 -3.62 -3.06
N SER A 32 -1.34 -3.94 -2.37
CA SER A 32 -1.41 -5.05 -1.42
C SER A 32 -1.27 -6.43 -2.04
N MET A 33 -1.62 -6.60 -3.33
CA MET A 33 -1.59 -7.89 -4.03
C MET A 33 -0.39 -8.05 -4.96
N GLU A 34 0.11 -6.95 -5.52
CA GLU A 34 1.22 -6.93 -6.49
C GLU A 34 2.56 -6.56 -5.85
N GLY A 35 2.56 -5.94 -4.67
CA GLY A 35 3.77 -5.43 -4.03
C GLY A 35 4.46 -4.30 -4.79
N THR A 36 3.80 -3.75 -5.81
CA THR A 36 4.30 -2.65 -6.65
C THR A 36 3.93 -1.30 -6.06
N SER A 37 4.61 -0.25 -6.49
CA SER A 37 4.34 1.14 -6.12
C SER A 37 4.20 2.01 -7.35
N PRO A 38 3.36 3.05 -7.33
CA PRO A 38 3.33 4.05 -8.38
C PRO A 38 4.55 4.97 -8.29
N ARG A 39 4.85 5.67 -9.37
CA ARG A 39 5.76 6.82 -9.37
C ARG A 39 5.01 8.03 -8.80
N ALA A 40 4.95 8.13 -7.47
CA ALA A 40 4.05 9.05 -6.76
C ALA A 40 4.22 10.52 -7.17
N HIS A 41 5.46 10.99 -7.37
CA HIS A 41 5.76 12.34 -7.81
C HIS A 41 5.25 12.63 -9.24
N GLU A 42 5.45 11.71 -10.18
CA GLU A 42 4.96 11.85 -11.55
C GLU A 42 3.43 11.79 -11.60
N LEU A 43 2.83 10.92 -10.80
CA LEU A 43 1.39 10.81 -10.64
C LEU A 43 0.78 12.11 -10.08
N ALA A 44 1.38 12.67 -9.05
CA ALA A 44 0.94 13.93 -8.45
C ALA A 44 1.07 15.10 -9.44
N THR A 45 2.15 15.14 -10.22
CA THR A 45 2.34 16.11 -11.30
C THR A 45 1.27 15.98 -12.38
N LEU A 46 0.93 14.75 -12.75
CA LEU A 46 -0.12 14.48 -13.73
C LEU A 46 -1.48 14.95 -13.23
N CYS A 47 -1.84 14.63 -12.00
CA CYS A 47 -3.09 15.07 -11.38
C CYS A 47 -3.19 16.60 -11.34
N GLU A 48 -2.14 17.30 -10.91
CA GLU A 48 -2.10 18.75 -10.89
C GLU A 48 -2.30 19.37 -12.28
N ARG A 49 -1.60 18.85 -13.31
CA ARG A 49 -1.73 19.30 -14.70
C ARG A 49 -3.16 19.24 -15.23
N HIS A 50 -3.91 18.23 -14.82
CA HIS A 50 -5.29 18.01 -15.24
C HIS A 50 -6.34 18.52 -14.23
N ASN A 51 -5.93 19.32 -13.25
CA ASN A 51 -6.78 19.84 -12.17
C ASN A 51 -7.61 18.70 -11.51
N ALA A 52 -6.95 17.59 -11.21
CA ALA A 52 -7.51 16.44 -10.51
C ALA A 52 -6.96 16.37 -9.10
N SER A 53 -7.82 16.09 -8.12
CA SER A 53 -7.40 15.77 -6.76
C SER A 53 -6.77 14.39 -6.71
N LEU A 54 -5.75 14.21 -5.86
CA LEU A 54 -5.11 12.91 -5.63
C LEU A 54 -5.31 12.48 -4.18
N LEU A 55 -5.94 11.31 -3.99
CA LEU A 55 -5.93 10.55 -2.75
C LEU A 55 -4.91 9.43 -2.88
N LEU A 56 -3.89 9.46 -2.03
CA LEU A 56 -2.85 8.45 -1.96
C LEU A 56 -3.04 7.60 -0.70
N ASP A 57 -3.31 6.31 -0.85
CA ASP A 57 -3.43 5.39 0.27
C ASP A 57 -2.04 4.84 0.65
N GLU A 58 -1.61 5.16 1.86
CA GLU A 58 -0.32 4.78 2.41
C GLU A 58 -0.41 3.58 3.37
N ALA A 59 -1.54 2.88 3.41
CA ALA A 59 -1.81 1.84 4.40
C ALA A 59 -0.74 0.74 4.45
N HIS A 60 -0.14 0.39 3.32
CA HIS A 60 0.95 -0.58 3.23
C HIS A 60 2.35 0.07 3.19
N ALA A 61 2.45 1.36 2.89
CA ALA A 61 3.72 2.05 2.71
C ALA A 61 4.26 2.68 4.00
N LEU A 62 3.39 3.14 4.90
CA LEU A 62 3.79 3.70 6.19
C LEU A 62 4.60 2.69 7.01
N GLY A 63 5.69 3.15 7.59
CA GLY A 63 6.66 2.34 8.31
C GLY A 63 7.64 1.56 7.41
N VAL A 64 7.48 1.65 6.08
CA VAL A 64 8.25 0.85 5.10
C VAL A 64 8.87 1.70 4.01
N LEU A 65 8.06 2.45 3.25
CA LEU A 65 8.50 3.20 2.08
C LEU A 65 8.67 4.69 2.39
N GLY A 66 9.40 5.37 1.52
CA GLY A 66 9.71 6.79 1.68
C GLY A 66 10.81 7.04 2.71
N GLU A 67 11.21 8.29 2.83
CA GLU A 67 12.22 8.72 3.79
C GLU A 67 11.76 8.43 5.24
N GLY A 68 12.55 7.68 5.98
CA GLY A 68 12.23 7.29 7.36
C GLY A 68 10.91 6.52 7.50
N GLY A 69 10.44 5.83 6.45
CA GLY A 69 9.18 5.08 6.47
C GLY A 69 7.91 5.94 6.51
N ARG A 70 8.00 7.19 6.07
CA ARG A 70 6.87 8.14 6.12
C ARG A 70 5.87 8.03 4.97
N GLY A 71 6.07 7.04 4.07
CA GLY A 71 5.26 6.85 2.88
C GLY A 71 5.78 7.62 1.66
N LEU A 72 5.22 7.34 0.49
CA LEU A 72 5.64 7.97 -0.77
C LEU A 72 5.05 9.37 -0.98
N GLY A 73 3.97 9.70 -0.28
CA GLY A 73 3.34 11.03 -0.30
C GLY A 73 4.00 12.04 0.63
N PHE A 74 4.96 11.62 1.47
CA PHE A 74 5.62 12.53 2.38
C PHE A 74 6.38 13.63 1.64
N GLY A 75 6.05 14.90 1.96
CA GLY A 75 6.64 16.06 1.30
C GLY A 75 6.06 16.42 -0.08
N GLU A 76 5.20 15.58 -0.64
CA GLU A 76 4.54 15.84 -1.93
C GLU A 76 3.27 16.69 -1.73
N ARG A 77 3.41 18.01 -1.92
CA ARG A 77 2.34 18.98 -1.63
C ARG A 77 1.14 18.90 -2.58
N ARG A 78 1.29 18.21 -3.73
CA ARG A 78 0.23 18.00 -4.72
C ARG A 78 -0.69 16.83 -4.39
N VAL A 79 -0.34 16.01 -3.39
CA VAL A 79 -1.27 15.03 -2.84
C VAL A 79 -2.35 15.76 -2.04
N THR A 80 -3.60 15.67 -2.49
CA THR A 80 -4.73 16.37 -1.87
C THR A 80 -5.15 15.72 -0.56
N MET A 81 -5.14 14.39 -0.54
CA MET A 81 -5.49 13.57 0.62
C MET A 81 -4.54 12.39 0.74
N LEU A 82 -4.22 12.05 1.97
CA LEU A 82 -3.40 10.88 2.29
C LEU A 82 -4.15 10.03 3.32
N SER A 83 -4.42 8.77 2.99
CA SER A 83 -4.99 7.82 3.94
C SER A 83 -3.92 6.90 4.52
N GLY A 84 -4.12 6.49 5.76
CA GLY A 84 -3.23 5.56 6.44
C GLY A 84 -3.97 4.74 7.49
N THR A 85 -3.37 3.64 7.91
CA THR A 85 -3.93 2.75 8.92
C THR A 85 -2.96 2.50 10.07
N PHE A 86 -3.51 2.40 11.27
CA PHE A 86 -2.78 1.93 12.45
C PHE A 86 -2.81 0.40 12.61
N GLY A 87 -3.55 -0.31 11.75
CA GLY A 87 -3.71 -1.77 11.82
C GLY A 87 -2.60 -2.59 11.16
N LYS A 88 -1.56 -1.96 10.62
CA LYS A 88 -0.44 -2.64 9.94
C LYS A 88 0.89 -2.37 10.64
N ALA A 89 1.74 -1.52 10.08
CA ALA A 89 3.07 -1.23 10.66
C ALA A 89 3.01 -0.67 12.10
N PHE A 90 1.93 -0.02 12.47
CA PHE A 90 1.73 0.49 13.84
C PHE A 90 1.28 -0.58 14.83
N GLY A 91 0.89 -1.78 14.40
CA GLY A 91 0.46 -2.86 15.29
C GLY A 91 -0.72 -2.53 16.20
N SER A 92 -1.60 -1.62 15.78
CA SER A 92 -2.73 -1.11 16.54
C SER A 92 -4.04 -1.26 15.75
N GLY A 93 -4.98 -0.36 15.91
CA GLY A 93 -6.26 -0.31 15.19
C GLY A 93 -6.63 1.11 14.84
N GLY A 94 -7.57 1.25 13.90
CA GLY A 94 -8.02 2.53 13.39
C GLY A 94 -7.27 2.98 12.13
N ALA A 95 -7.67 4.15 11.65
CA ALA A 95 -7.13 4.76 10.44
C ALA A 95 -7.22 6.29 10.55
N PHE A 96 -6.58 6.97 9.62
CA PHE A 96 -6.65 8.42 9.50
C PHE A 96 -6.74 8.84 8.04
N LEU A 97 -7.28 10.03 7.82
CA LEU A 97 -7.21 10.75 6.56
C LEU A 97 -6.57 12.11 6.85
N ALA A 98 -5.44 12.38 6.19
CA ALA A 98 -4.75 13.65 6.28
C ALA A 98 -5.03 14.48 5.02
N CYS A 99 -5.41 15.75 5.20
CA CYS A 99 -5.68 16.71 4.14
C CYS A 99 -5.48 18.14 4.67
N ASN A 100 -5.74 19.15 3.84
CA ASN A 100 -5.75 20.53 4.33
C ASN A 100 -6.92 20.79 5.30
N GLY A 101 -6.82 21.87 6.09
CA GLY A 101 -7.80 22.18 7.14
C GLY A 101 -9.21 22.40 6.62
N GLU A 102 -9.38 23.06 5.47
CA GLU A 102 -10.69 23.32 4.86
C GLU A 102 -11.41 22.02 4.48
N LEU A 103 -10.72 21.12 3.77
CA LEU A 103 -11.27 19.82 3.41
C LEU A 103 -11.51 18.94 4.63
N GLY A 104 -10.61 19.00 5.62
CA GLY A 104 -10.74 18.28 6.88
C GLY A 104 -11.99 18.68 7.65
N GLU A 105 -12.24 19.98 7.79
CA GLU A 105 -13.45 20.52 8.45
C GLU A 105 -14.72 20.09 7.70
N LYS A 106 -14.71 20.17 6.36
CA LYS A 106 -15.83 19.71 5.53
C LYS A 106 -16.11 18.22 5.72
N LEU A 107 -15.09 17.38 5.71
CA LEU A 107 -15.23 15.94 5.93
C LEU A 107 -15.76 15.63 7.34
N LEU A 108 -15.28 16.37 8.35
CA LEU A 108 -15.76 16.25 9.73
C LEU A 108 -17.27 16.56 9.83
N GLN A 109 -17.76 17.56 9.12
CA GLN A 109 -19.16 18.00 9.20
C GLN A 109 -20.10 17.19 8.30
N GLU A 110 -19.64 16.76 7.11
CA GLU A 110 -20.51 16.21 6.07
C GLU A 110 -20.36 14.69 5.90
N SER A 111 -19.23 14.08 6.32
CA SER A 111 -19.00 12.64 6.13
C SER A 111 -19.75 11.80 7.16
N GLY A 112 -20.81 11.12 6.72
CA GLY A 112 -21.54 10.18 7.57
C GLY A 112 -20.68 9.03 8.08
N ALA A 113 -19.74 8.55 7.28
CA ALA A 113 -18.79 7.50 7.67
C ALA A 113 -17.89 7.92 8.85
N PHE A 114 -17.56 9.21 8.96
CA PHE A 114 -16.78 9.73 10.08
C PHE A 114 -17.68 10.09 11.28
N ARG A 115 -18.76 10.80 11.05
CA ARG A 115 -19.64 11.33 12.14
C ARG A 115 -20.30 10.25 12.97
N TYR A 116 -20.66 9.12 12.35
CA TYR A 116 -21.43 8.05 12.98
C TYR A 116 -20.60 6.82 13.33
N THR A 117 -19.28 6.91 13.20
CA THR A 117 -18.37 5.84 13.62
C THR A 117 -18.10 5.91 15.14
N THR A 118 -17.87 4.75 15.74
CA THR A 118 -17.41 4.71 17.13
C THR A 118 -15.97 5.19 17.22
N ALA A 119 -15.69 6.06 18.19
CA ALA A 119 -14.34 6.57 18.41
C ALA A 119 -13.34 5.45 18.71
N LEU A 120 -12.09 5.67 18.28
CA LEU A 120 -10.99 4.75 18.59
C LEU A 120 -10.78 4.65 20.10
N ALA A 121 -10.64 3.43 20.60
CA ALA A 121 -10.39 3.21 22.04
C ALA A 121 -9.02 3.81 22.44
N PRO A 122 -8.92 4.54 23.57
CA PRO A 122 -7.67 5.19 23.99
C PRO A 122 -6.43 4.29 24.04
N PRO A 123 -6.50 3.00 24.45
CA PRO A 123 -5.34 2.10 24.39
C PRO A 123 -4.79 1.89 22.98
N LEU A 124 -5.66 1.85 21.96
CA LEU A 124 -5.23 1.73 20.56
C LEU A 124 -4.53 3.00 20.07
N ALA A 125 -5.03 4.18 20.47
CA ALA A 125 -4.36 5.44 20.16
C ALA A 125 -2.97 5.53 20.83
N ALA A 126 -2.86 5.11 22.09
CA ALA A 126 -1.60 5.06 22.83
C ALA A 126 -0.61 4.08 22.19
N ALA A 127 -1.07 2.90 21.76
CA ALA A 127 -0.24 1.92 21.05
C ALA A 127 0.27 2.47 19.71
N ALA A 128 -0.60 3.14 18.93
CA ALA A 128 -0.21 3.78 17.68
C ALA A 128 0.84 4.89 17.90
N LEU A 129 0.68 5.69 18.96
CA LEU A 129 1.66 6.72 19.32
C LEU A 129 3.02 6.12 19.69
N ALA A 130 3.05 5.07 20.53
CA ALA A 130 4.26 4.36 20.90
C ALA A 130 4.97 3.76 19.66
N ALA A 131 4.21 3.17 18.75
CA ALA A 131 4.75 2.65 17.49
C ALA A 131 5.34 3.77 16.61
N LEU A 132 4.68 4.93 16.54
CA LEU A 132 5.21 6.09 15.83
C LEU A 132 6.55 6.56 16.41
N GLU A 133 6.67 6.63 17.74
CA GLU A 133 7.92 6.99 18.40
C GLU A 133 9.03 5.98 18.13
N LEU A 134 8.72 4.68 18.15
CA LEU A 134 9.67 3.63 17.78
C LEU A 134 10.16 3.78 16.34
N MET A 135 9.26 4.01 15.39
CA MET A 135 9.62 4.22 13.97
C MET A 135 10.47 5.49 13.78
N ARG A 136 10.13 6.58 14.46
CA ARG A 136 10.90 7.83 14.40
C ARG A 136 12.32 7.68 14.96
N ASN A 137 12.49 6.87 15.99
CA ASN A 137 13.80 6.59 16.61
C ASN A 137 14.62 5.57 15.79
N ASN A 138 14.00 4.90 14.81
CA ASN A 138 14.64 3.90 13.97
C ASN A 138 14.30 4.13 12.49
N PRO A 139 14.73 5.21 11.87
CA PRO A 139 14.32 5.62 10.53
C PRO A 139 14.74 4.63 9.42
N ASP A 140 15.74 3.79 9.70
CA ASP A 140 16.28 2.82 8.73
C ASP A 140 15.52 1.49 8.68
N TRP A 141 14.56 1.26 9.57
CA TRP A 141 13.83 -0.01 9.62
C TRP A 141 13.11 -0.35 8.31
N GLY A 142 12.46 0.63 7.71
CA GLY A 142 11.78 0.45 6.43
C GLY A 142 12.76 0.10 5.30
N GLN A 143 13.85 0.84 5.20
CA GLN A 143 14.88 0.61 4.19
C GLN A 143 15.52 -0.77 4.33
N THR A 144 15.87 -1.17 5.54
CA THR A 144 16.43 -2.50 5.84
C THR A 144 15.46 -3.61 5.43
N LEU A 145 14.16 -3.44 5.72
CA LEU A 145 13.13 -4.40 5.31
C LEU A 145 13.00 -4.49 3.78
N VAL A 146 13.07 -3.36 3.09
CA VAL A 146 13.04 -3.31 1.61
C VAL A 146 14.27 -4.02 1.02
N GLN A 147 15.45 -3.78 1.55
CA GLN A 147 16.69 -4.47 1.12
C GLN A 147 16.57 -5.99 1.31
N ARG A 148 16.12 -6.42 2.48
CA ARG A 148 15.87 -7.84 2.78
C ARG A 148 14.86 -8.45 1.81
N SER A 149 13.80 -7.74 1.49
CA SER A 149 12.79 -8.19 0.55
C SER A 149 13.34 -8.38 -0.86
N ASN A 150 14.29 -7.55 -1.27
CA ASN A 150 14.97 -7.71 -2.56
C ASN A 150 15.91 -8.92 -2.56
N THR A 151 16.65 -9.16 -1.47
CA THR A 151 17.46 -10.38 -1.31
C THR A 151 16.60 -11.65 -1.42
N TRP A 152 15.40 -11.64 -0.83
CA TRP A 152 14.46 -12.76 -0.98
C TRP A 152 14.00 -12.96 -2.43
N ARG A 153 13.73 -11.87 -3.17
CA ARG A 153 13.40 -11.95 -4.60
C ARG A 153 14.56 -12.53 -5.43
N ASP A 154 15.79 -12.16 -5.12
CA ASP A 154 16.99 -12.67 -5.79
C ASP A 154 17.16 -14.19 -5.54
N ARG A 155 17.02 -14.62 -4.29
CA ARG A 155 17.05 -16.06 -3.92
C ARG A 155 15.95 -16.88 -4.61
N LEU A 156 14.74 -16.32 -4.76
CA LEU A 156 13.66 -16.97 -5.50
C LEU A 156 14.01 -17.14 -6.99
N VAL A 157 14.65 -16.14 -7.59
CA VAL A 157 15.14 -16.25 -8.98
C VAL A 157 16.22 -17.33 -9.09
N GLU A 158 17.17 -17.37 -8.17
CA GLU A 158 18.22 -18.41 -8.10
C GLU A 158 17.61 -19.83 -7.94
N ALA A 159 16.47 -19.92 -7.24
CA ALA A 159 15.71 -21.17 -7.10
C ALA A 159 14.81 -21.51 -8.30
N GLY A 160 14.90 -20.74 -9.41
CA GLY A 160 14.17 -21.00 -10.65
C GLY A 160 12.77 -20.39 -10.76
N TRP A 161 12.37 -19.51 -9.82
CA TRP A 161 11.12 -18.78 -9.93
C TRP A 161 11.26 -17.53 -10.78
N ALA A 162 10.18 -17.11 -11.44
CA ALA A 162 10.13 -15.77 -12.02
C ALA A 162 10.27 -14.73 -10.90
N ARG A 163 10.99 -13.64 -11.17
CA ARG A 163 11.18 -12.58 -10.17
C ARG A 163 9.83 -12.01 -9.72
N PRO A 164 9.49 -12.08 -8.43
CA PRO A 164 8.27 -11.47 -7.91
C PRO A 164 8.28 -9.94 -8.13
N THR A 165 7.12 -9.39 -8.45
CA THR A 165 6.96 -7.95 -8.71
C THR A 165 7.21 -7.10 -7.47
N GLY A 166 7.41 -5.80 -7.69
CA GLY A 166 7.58 -4.80 -6.64
C GLY A 166 8.95 -4.80 -5.98
N GLY A 167 9.09 -4.02 -4.91
CA GLY A 167 10.35 -3.81 -4.17
C GLY A 167 10.17 -3.76 -2.65
N GLY A 168 8.91 -3.77 -2.17
CA GLY A 168 8.58 -3.72 -0.74
C GLY A 168 8.45 -5.11 -0.10
N PRO A 169 7.97 -5.18 1.15
CA PRO A 169 7.89 -6.41 1.93
C PRO A 169 6.82 -7.41 1.46
N ILE A 170 5.96 -7.01 0.55
CA ILE A 170 4.97 -7.87 -0.09
C ILE A 170 5.64 -8.52 -1.30
N VAL A 171 5.81 -9.84 -1.24
CA VAL A 171 6.48 -10.64 -2.28
C VAL A 171 5.44 -11.63 -2.86
N PRO A 172 4.80 -11.27 -3.98
CA PRO A 172 3.81 -12.14 -4.62
C PRO A 172 4.49 -13.20 -5.48
N LEU A 173 4.39 -14.44 -5.08
CA LEU A 173 4.89 -15.58 -5.86
C LEU A 173 3.77 -16.11 -6.77
N LEU A 174 3.82 -15.75 -8.04
CA LEU A 174 2.80 -16.14 -9.01
C LEU A 174 2.84 -17.65 -9.27
N VAL A 175 1.72 -18.33 -9.03
CA VAL A 175 1.56 -19.77 -9.23
C VAL A 175 0.66 -20.06 -10.45
N GLY A 176 -0.34 -19.21 -10.67
CA GLY A 176 -1.28 -19.27 -11.79
C GLY A 176 -2.56 -20.04 -11.46
N GLU A 177 -2.47 -21.33 -11.22
CA GLU A 177 -3.60 -22.23 -11.01
C GLU A 177 -3.96 -22.33 -9.52
N ASP A 178 -5.25 -22.27 -9.20
CA ASP A 178 -5.80 -22.16 -7.82
C ASP A 178 -5.45 -23.36 -6.96
N GLN A 179 -5.67 -24.56 -7.47
CA GLN A 179 -5.44 -25.78 -6.70
C GLN A 179 -3.93 -26.00 -6.43
N ARG A 180 -3.10 -25.65 -7.40
CA ARG A 180 -1.64 -25.68 -7.24
C ARG A 180 -1.18 -24.69 -6.18
N CYS A 181 -1.78 -23.49 -6.16
CA CYS A 181 -1.50 -22.46 -5.15
C CYS A 181 -1.86 -22.95 -3.73
N LEU A 182 -3.04 -23.57 -3.55
CA LEU A 182 -3.46 -24.15 -2.28
C LEU A 182 -2.56 -25.31 -1.83
N ASN A 183 -2.18 -26.17 -2.75
CA ASN A 183 -1.29 -27.29 -2.43
C ASN A 183 0.08 -26.80 -1.98
N LEU A 184 0.61 -25.77 -2.65
CA LEU A 184 1.89 -25.16 -2.28
C LEU A 184 1.81 -24.48 -0.91
N GLN A 185 0.73 -23.75 -0.62
CA GLN A 185 0.47 -23.17 0.70
C GLN A 185 0.52 -24.26 1.80
N ARG A 186 -0.20 -25.37 1.62
CA ARG A 186 -0.21 -26.48 2.61
C ARG A 186 1.17 -27.07 2.84
N HIS A 187 1.97 -27.25 1.79
CA HIS A 187 3.34 -27.75 1.92
C HIS A 187 4.22 -26.81 2.75
N LEU A 188 4.08 -25.48 2.51
CA LEU A 188 4.81 -24.48 3.30
C LEU A 188 4.36 -24.47 4.77
N GLU A 189 3.05 -24.58 5.03
CA GLU A 189 2.53 -24.67 6.40
C GLU A 189 3.07 -25.91 7.14
N LEU A 190 3.12 -27.06 6.49
CA LEU A 190 3.72 -28.27 7.07
C LEU A 190 5.22 -28.13 7.35
N SER A 191 5.89 -27.20 6.64
CA SER A 191 7.29 -26.84 6.86
C SER A 191 7.47 -25.69 7.85
N GLY A 192 6.39 -25.24 8.51
CA GLY A 192 6.41 -24.15 9.47
C GLY A 192 6.38 -22.74 8.86
N LEU A 193 6.12 -22.62 7.56
CA LEU A 193 6.06 -21.34 6.86
C LEU A 193 4.60 -20.94 6.56
N PHE A 194 4.08 -19.98 7.31
CA PHE A 194 2.74 -19.47 7.10
C PHE A 194 2.70 -18.46 5.95
N THR A 195 1.87 -18.71 4.94
CA THR A 195 1.65 -17.82 3.79
C THR A 195 0.17 -17.72 3.45
N ALA A 196 -0.23 -16.76 2.63
CA ALA A 196 -1.59 -16.62 2.14
C ALA A 196 -1.68 -16.99 0.65
N ALA A 197 -2.52 -17.97 0.31
CA ALA A 197 -2.89 -18.26 -1.07
C ALA A 197 -4.00 -17.29 -1.50
N ILE A 198 -3.66 -16.36 -2.39
CA ILE A 198 -4.58 -15.40 -2.97
C ILE A 198 -5.08 -15.94 -4.31
N ARG A 199 -6.39 -15.99 -4.49
CA ARG A 199 -7.07 -16.61 -5.63
C ARG A 199 -8.24 -15.74 -6.10
N PRO A 200 -8.83 -16.01 -7.26
CA PRO A 200 -10.10 -15.41 -7.65
C PRO A 200 -11.18 -15.55 -6.55
N PRO A 201 -12.05 -14.55 -6.37
CA PRO A 201 -12.19 -13.31 -7.14
C PRO A 201 -11.25 -12.17 -6.69
N THR A 202 -10.40 -12.37 -5.68
CA THR A 202 -9.47 -11.32 -5.19
C THR A 202 -8.44 -10.92 -6.25
N VAL A 203 -8.05 -11.86 -7.09
CA VAL A 203 -7.17 -11.65 -8.24
C VAL A 203 -7.81 -12.27 -9.47
N PRO A 204 -7.43 -11.88 -10.72
CA PRO A 204 -7.97 -12.46 -11.94
C PRO A 204 -7.72 -13.98 -12.04
N GLU A 205 -8.59 -14.67 -12.80
CA GLU A 205 -8.39 -16.08 -13.12
C GLU A 205 -7.01 -16.33 -13.74
N GLY A 206 -6.38 -17.45 -13.41
CA GLY A 206 -5.03 -17.80 -13.87
C GLY A 206 -3.90 -16.97 -13.23
N SER A 207 -4.20 -16.16 -12.22
CA SER A 207 -3.22 -15.32 -11.53
C SER A 207 -3.13 -15.59 -10.02
N ALA A 208 -3.51 -16.80 -9.58
CA ALA A 208 -3.35 -17.23 -8.20
C ALA A 208 -1.89 -17.14 -7.75
N ARG A 209 -1.67 -16.67 -6.55
CA ARG A 209 -0.33 -16.40 -6.01
C ARG A 209 -0.24 -16.70 -4.53
N LEU A 210 0.95 -17.08 -4.08
CA LEU A 210 1.28 -16.99 -2.66
C LEU A 210 1.71 -15.58 -2.35
N ARG A 211 1.08 -14.97 -1.35
CA ARG A 211 1.44 -13.65 -0.86
C ARG A 211 2.32 -13.80 0.36
N LEU A 212 3.63 -13.75 0.14
CA LEU A 212 4.62 -13.70 1.21
C LEU A 212 4.69 -12.28 1.73
N VAL A 213 4.64 -12.12 3.05
CA VAL A 213 4.80 -10.81 3.69
C VAL A 213 5.96 -10.89 4.67
N LEU A 214 7.02 -10.18 4.33
CA LEU A 214 8.20 -10.13 5.17
C LEU A 214 8.01 -9.10 6.28
N HIS A 215 8.50 -9.40 7.45
CA HIS A 215 8.55 -8.47 8.58
C HIS A 215 9.93 -8.48 9.22
N ARG A 216 10.23 -7.45 9.99
CA ARG A 216 11.56 -7.19 10.52
C ARG A 216 12.11 -8.32 11.42
N LEU A 217 11.23 -9.02 12.11
CA LEU A 217 11.60 -10.08 13.08
C LEU A 217 11.67 -11.49 12.48
N LEU A 218 11.49 -11.65 11.16
CA LEU A 218 11.76 -12.95 10.53
C LEU A 218 13.25 -13.28 10.68
N PRO A 219 13.61 -14.56 10.93
CA PRO A 219 15.02 -14.97 10.90
C PRO A 219 15.62 -14.80 9.50
N ASP A 220 16.93 -14.65 9.42
CA ASP A 220 17.66 -14.48 8.15
C ASP A 220 17.96 -15.83 7.45
N GLU A 221 17.77 -16.96 8.16
CA GLU A 221 17.99 -18.33 7.69
C GLU A 221 16.67 -19.02 7.34
#